data_aeb50dacde87de2cd7616cb5d5c0c6c0
#
_entry.id   aeb50dacde87de2cd7616cb5d5c0c6c0
#
_cell.length_a   1.000
_cell.length_b   1.000
_cell.length_c   1.000
_cell.angle_alpha   90.00
_cell.angle_beta   90.00
_cell.angle_gamma   90.00
#
_symmetry.space_group_name_H-M   'P 1'
#
loop_
_entity.id
_entity.type
_entity.pdbx_description
1 polymer ?
#
loop_
_entity_poly.entity_id
_entity_poly.type
_entity_poly.pdbx_seq_one_letter_code
_entity_poly.pdbx_strand_id
1 'polypeptide(L)'
;VFMLVSHRARGESAREVGWRLDNFFEAARLLLPPMLIVTMLLVGVGWYEGTLDFGRWEGGQTIMGVPGLSLIWGVLQQYALQGFINRRAQVALGRGALSVLLVASLFALFHLPNPWLTFATFAGGLLWAWVYQRAPNILAVGLSHSLMTWVMISSVPPGAFHNLRVGFKYFG
;
A
#
# COMPACT_ATOMS: atom_id res chain seq x y z
N VAL A 1 16.70 -3.08 -10.56
CA VAL A 1 17.98 -3.82 -10.59
C VAL A 1 18.51 -4.06 -9.18
N PHE A 2 18.72 -3.03 -8.32
CA PHE A 2 19.32 -3.17 -6.99
C PHE A 2 18.61 -4.20 -6.08
N MET A 3 17.27 -4.18 -6.02
CA MET A 3 16.49 -5.14 -5.20
C MET A 3 16.73 -6.60 -5.65
N LEU A 4 16.73 -6.84 -6.97
CA LEU A 4 16.96 -8.18 -7.52
C LEU A 4 18.37 -8.68 -7.22
N VAL A 5 19.39 -7.82 -7.36
CA VAL A 5 20.77 -8.16 -6.99
C VAL A 5 20.87 -8.48 -5.51
N SER A 6 20.22 -7.69 -4.66
CA SER A 6 20.22 -7.92 -3.20
C SER A 6 19.54 -9.25 -2.82
N HIS A 7 18.40 -9.60 -3.45
CA HIS A 7 17.75 -10.89 -3.23
C HIS A 7 18.66 -12.05 -3.66
N ARG A 8 19.29 -11.90 -4.83
CA ARG A 8 20.19 -12.92 -5.37
C ARG A 8 21.42 -13.14 -4.48
N ALA A 9 22.04 -12.04 -4.02
CA ALA A 9 23.20 -12.09 -3.12
C ALA A 9 22.89 -12.75 -1.76
N ARG A 10 21.63 -12.76 -1.34
CA ARG A 10 21.16 -13.41 -0.12
C ARG A 10 20.53 -14.79 -0.32
N GLY A 11 20.51 -15.29 -1.55
CA GLY A 11 19.90 -16.57 -1.89
C GLY A 11 18.38 -16.61 -1.68
N GLU A 12 17.70 -15.44 -1.69
CA GLU A 12 16.27 -15.34 -1.48
C GLU A 12 15.50 -15.77 -2.75
N SER A 13 14.67 -16.78 -2.62
CA SER A 13 13.80 -17.23 -3.71
C SER A 13 12.61 -16.29 -3.90
N ALA A 14 12.02 -16.28 -5.10
CA ALA A 14 10.80 -15.51 -5.38
C ALA A 14 9.66 -15.87 -4.41
N ARG A 15 9.53 -17.16 -4.06
CA ARG A 15 8.55 -17.66 -3.10
C ARG A 15 8.74 -17.06 -1.69
N GLU A 16 9.98 -16.98 -1.20
CA GLU A 16 10.30 -16.37 0.10
C GLU A 16 10.06 -14.87 0.12
N VAL A 17 10.27 -14.20 -1.01
CA VAL A 17 9.96 -12.78 -1.19
C VAL A 17 8.44 -12.53 -1.24
N GLY A 18 7.64 -13.57 -1.45
CA GLY A 18 6.18 -13.47 -1.46
C GLY A 18 5.55 -13.49 -2.86
N TRP A 19 6.32 -13.78 -3.91
CA TRP A 19 5.79 -14.05 -5.24
C TRP A 19 5.25 -15.48 -5.30
N ARG A 20 4.05 -15.68 -4.73
CA ARG A 20 3.42 -16.99 -4.56
C ARG A 20 1.89 -16.87 -4.49
N LEU A 21 1.18 -17.92 -4.89
CA LEU A 21 -0.29 -17.99 -4.87
C LEU A 21 -0.83 -18.86 -3.74
N ASP A 22 -0.05 -19.83 -3.29
CA ASP A 22 -0.50 -20.86 -2.35
C ASP A 22 -0.94 -20.35 -0.97
N ASN A 23 -0.44 -19.19 -0.51
CA ASN A 23 -0.86 -18.55 0.72
C ASN A 23 -1.66 -17.24 0.49
N PHE A 24 -2.17 -17.02 -0.73
CA PHE A 24 -2.92 -15.80 -1.06
C PHE A 24 -4.14 -15.62 -0.15
N PHE A 25 -4.92 -16.66 0.04
CA PHE A 25 -6.13 -16.60 0.88
C PHE A 25 -5.79 -16.44 2.37
N GLU A 26 -4.67 -16.95 2.84
CA GLU A 26 -4.19 -16.69 4.21
C GLU A 26 -3.91 -15.21 4.42
N ALA A 27 -3.15 -14.58 3.52
CA ALA A 27 -2.89 -13.14 3.57
C ALA A 27 -4.20 -12.32 3.43
N ALA A 28 -5.08 -12.72 2.50
CA ALA A 28 -6.36 -12.05 2.28
C ALA A 28 -7.26 -12.08 3.52
N ARG A 29 -7.32 -13.21 4.24
CA ARG A 29 -8.11 -13.32 5.49
C ARG A 29 -7.61 -12.37 6.58
N LEU A 30 -6.32 -12.06 6.63
CA LEU A 30 -5.75 -11.09 7.57
C LEU A 30 -6.04 -9.64 7.15
N LEU A 31 -6.12 -9.39 5.83
CA LEU A 31 -6.36 -8.05 5.26
C LEU A 31 -7.84 -7.66 5.31
N LEU A 32 -8.74 -8.60 5.00
CA LEU A 32 -10.16 -8.31 4.78
C LEU A 32 -10.86 -7.60 5.95
N PRO A 33 -10.78 -8.05 7.22
CA PRO A 33 -11.51 -7.41 8.30
C PRO A 33 -11.15 -5.93 8.49
N PRO A 34 -9.87 -5.53 8.65
CA PRO A 34 -9.53 -4.12 8.79
C PRO A 34 -9.83 -3.30 7.52
N MET A 35 -9.66 -3.88 6.33
CA MET A 35 -10.01 -3.22 5.08
C MET A 35 -11.51 -2.94 4.98
N LEU A 36 -12.37 -3.89 5.34
CA LEU A 36 -13.81 -3.71 5.34
C LEU A 36 -14.24 -2.59 6.30
N ILE A 37 -13.66 -2.55 7.50
CA ILE A 37 -13.94 -1.49 8.49
C ILE A 37 -13.57 -0.12 7.90
N VAL A 38 -12.35 0.03 7.36
CA VAL A 38 -11.88 1.29 6.79
C VAL A 38 -12.70 1.66 5.54
N THR A 39 -13.05 0.69 4.69
CA THR A 39 -13.91 0.91 3.53
C THR A 39 -15.29 1.43 3.94
N MET A 40 -15.94 0.79 4.92
CA MET A 40 -17.25 1.24 5.41
C MET A 40 -17.19 2.67 5.99
N LEU A 41 -16.13 2.98 6.73
CA LEU A 41 -15.92 4.34 7.27
C LEU A 41 -15.73 5.36 6.15
N LEU A 42 -14.84 5.10 5.20
CA LEU A 42 -14.56 6.03 4.10
C LEU A 42 -15.79 6.22 3.20
N VAL A 43 -16.46 5.14 2.81
CA VAL A 43 -17.68 5.19 1.99
C VAL A 43 -18.80 5.89 2.74
N GLY A 44 -18.98 5.61 4.05
CA GLY A 44 -19.98 6.27 4.88
C GLY A 44 -19.74 7.78 5.00
N VAL A 45 -18.49 8.20 5.22
CA VAL A 45 -18.13 9.62 5.23
C VAL A 45 -18.35 10.25 3.86
N GLY A 46 -17.89 9.62 2.79
CA GLY A 46 -18.06 10.12 1.42
C GLY A 46 -19.52 10.25 1.01
N TRP A 47 -20.38 9.33 1.46
CA TRP A 47 -21.81 9.41 1.24
C TRP A 47 -22.44 10.56 2.03
N TYR A 48 -22.09 10.71 3.31
CA TYR A 48 -22.59 11.78 4.17
C TYR A 48 -22.19 13.17 3.64
N GLU A 49 -20.95 13.34 3.20
CA GLU A 49 -20.43 14.59 2.65
C GLU A 49 -20.83 14.84 1.18
N GLY A 50 -21.51 13.89 0.53
CA GLY A 50 -21.89 14.01 -0.89
C GLY A 50 -20.69 13.97 -1.85
N THR A 51 -19.55 13.39 -1.42
CA THR A 51 -18.30 13.34 -2.18
C THR A 51 -18.05 11.98 -2.83
N LEU A 52 -18.93 11.00 -2.59
CA LEU A 52 -18.78 9.63 -3.09
C LEU A 52 -18.94 9.59 -4.63
N ASP A 53 -17.86 9.16 -5.30
CA ASP A 53 -17.85 9.03 -6.76
C ASP A 53 -16.89 7.89 -7.17
N PHE A 54 -17.46 6.73 -7.48
CA PHE A 54 -16.70 5.55 -7.90
C PHE A 54 -16.17 5.66 -9.35
N GLY A 55 -16.68 6.60 -10.15
CA GLY A 55 -16.17 6.90 -11.51
C GLY A 55 -15.04 7.91 -11.54
N ARG A 56 -14.70 8.55 -10.40
CA ARG A 56 -13.65 9.58 -10.32
C ARG A 56 -12.29 9.08 -10.80
N TRP A 57 -12.05 7.81 -10.71
CA TRP A 57 -10.82 7.15 -11.18
C TRP A 57 -10.63 7.25 -12.69
N GLU A 58 -11.71 7.22 -13.47
CA GLU A 58 -11.69 7.18 -14.93
C GLU A 58 -11.26 8.52 -15.57
N GLY A 59 -11.39 9.62 -14.86
CA GLY A 59 -11.01 10.97 -15.32
C GLY A 59 -9.54 11.35 -15.09
N GLY A 60 -8.74 10.50 -14.47
CA GLY A 60 -7.35 10.81 -14.13
C GLY A 60 -6.40 10.74 -15.32
N GLN A 61 -5.71 11.84 -15.64
CA GLN A 61 -4.64 11.88 -16.65
C GLN A 61 -3.32 11.24 -16.18
N THR A 62 -3.34 10.51 -15.07
CA THR A 62 -2.17 9.86 -14.48
C THR A 62 -2.25 8.34 -14.65
N ILE A 63 -1.12 7.66 -14.44
CA ILE A 63 -1.06 6.18 -14.40
C ILE A 63 -2.12 5.57 -13.46
N MET A 64 -2.57 6.34 -12.46
CA MET A 64 -3.62 5.96 -11.52
C MET A 64 -5.02 5.97 -12.15
N GLY A 65 -5.25 6.70 -13.24
CA GLY A 65 -6.52 6.72 -13.97
C GLY A 65 -6.74 5.52 -14.88
N VAL A 66 -5.75 4.63 -15.00
CA VAL A 66 -5.88 3.39 -15.78
C VAL A 66 -5.93 2.21 -14.80
N PRO A 67 -7.08 1.54 -14.60
CA PRO A 67 -7.25 0.53 -13.54
C PRO A 67 -6.19 -0.57 -13.53
N GLY A 68 -5.80 -1.08 -14.70
CA GLY A 68 -4.76 -2.10 -14.80
C GLY A 68 -3.37 -1.59 -14.40
N LEU A 69 -3.03 -0.37 -14.75
CA LEU A 69 -1.73 0.23 -14.40
C LEU A 69 -1.63 0.56 -12.92
N SER A 70 -2.73 1.01 -12.31
CA SER A 70 -2.76 1.26 -10.87
C SER A 70 -2.59 -0.01 -10.04
N LEU A 71 -3.16 -1.12 -10.51
CA LEU A 71 -2.94 -2.43 -9.90
C LEU A 71 -1.47 -2.85 -9.98
N ILE A 72 -0.85 -2.73 -11.15
CA ILE A 72 0.58 -3.01 -11.35
C ILE A 72 1.41 -2.10 -10.45
N TRP A 73 1.07 -0.82 -10.36
CA TRP A 73 1.77 0.14 -9.51
C TRP A 73 1.69 -0.23 -8.03
N GLY A 74 0.50 -0.61 -7.52
CA GLY A 74 0.33 -1.06 -6.15
C GLY A 74 1.15 -2.32 -5.83
N VAL A 75 1.20 -3.27 -6.75
CA VAL A 75 2.03 -4.48 -6.62
C VAL A 75 3.52 -4.12 -6.60
N LEU A 76 3.99 -3.22 -7.49
CA LEU A 76 5.38 -2.78 -7.53
C LEU A 76 5.79 -2.02 -6.26
N GLN A 77 4.92 -1.13 -5.75
CA GLN A 77 5.17 -0.43 -4.48
C GLN A 77 5.26 -1.43 -3.32
N GLN A 78 4.33 -2.39 -3.24
CA GLN A 78 4.36 -3.37 -2.17
C GLN A 78 5.53 -4.37 -2.33
N TYR A 79 5.98 -4.67 -3.53
CA TYR A 79 7.22 -5.40 -3.71
C TYR A 79 8.42 -4.64 -3.16
N ALA A 80 8.55 -3.35 -3.47
CA ALA A 80 9.65 -2.53 -2.94
C ALA A 80 9.56 -2.41 -1.41
N LEU A 81 8.37 -2.16 -0.88
CA LEU A 81 8.16 -1.94 0.55
C LEU A 81 8.25 -3.25 1.36
N GLN A 82 7.50 -4.27 0.97
CA GLN A 82 7.41 -5.52 1.74
C GLN A 82 8.45 -6.54 1.30
N GLY A 83 8.54 -6.78 -0.01
CA GLY A 83 9.48 -7.76 -0.56
C GLY A 83 10.93 -7.38 -0.34
N PHE A 84 11.24 -6.08 -0.28
CA PHE A 84 12.61 -5.61 -0.07
C PHE A 84 12.80 -4.95 1.30
N ILE A 85 12.22 -3.78 1.57
CA ILE A 85 12.49 -2.99 2.78
C ILE A 85 12.11 -3.77 4.05
N ASN A 86 10.91 -4.36 4.11
CA ASN A 86 10.45 -5.12 5.29
C ASN A 86 11.35 -6.34 5.56
N ARG A 87 11.77 -7.04 4.52
CA ARG A 87 12.71 -8.15 4.70
C ARG A 87 14.05 -7.70 5.27
N ARG A 88 14.58 -6.55 4.84
CA ARG A 88 15.81 -5.97 5.39
C ARG A 88 15.62 -5.47 6.83
N ALA A 89 14.46 -4.86 7.11
CA ALA A 89 14.09 -4.47 8.46
C ALA A 89 14.01 -5.68 9.41
N GLN A 90 13.43 -6.80 8.96
CA GLN A 90 13.38 -8.04 9.74
C GLN A 90 14.78 -8.63 10.02
N VAL A 91 15.71 -8.50 9.08
CA VAL A 91 17.10 -8.94 9.29
C VAL A 91 17.80 -8.07 10.33
N ALA A 92 17.56 -6.76 10.31
CA ALA A 92 18.24 -5.81 11.19
C ALA A 92 17.61 -5.74 12.59
N LEU A 93 16.29 -5.81 12.70
CA LEU A 93 15.52 -5.56 13.93
C LEU A 93 14.74 -6.76 14.45
N GLY A 94 14.80 -7.89 13.73
CA GLY A 94 13.94 -9.04 13.99
C GLY A 94 12.51 -8.85 13.44
N ARG A 95 11.72 -9.94 13.48
CA ARG A 95 10.29 -9.90 13.17
C ARG A 95 9.54 -9.31 14.36
N GLY A 96 8.59 -8.40 14.11
CA GLY A 96 7.76 -7.82 15.16
C GLY A 96 7.53 -6.32 15.00
N ALA A 97 7.15 -5.67 16.10
CA ALA A 97 6.67 -4.29 16.09
C ALA A 97 7.71 -3.29 15.56
N LEU A 98 8.99 -3.44 15.92
CA LEU A 98 10.03 -2.48 15.51
C LEU A 98 10.23 -2.45 14.00
N SER A 99 10.34 -3.63 13.37
CA SER A 99 10.47 -3.70 11.91
C SER A 99 9.19 -3.26 11.20
N VAL A 100 8.00 -3.54 11.74
CA VAL A 100 6.72 -3.04 11.22
C VAL A 100 6.65 -1.51 11.28
N LEU A 101 6.99 -0.92 12.42
CA LEU A 101 7.01 0.55 12.61
C LEU A 101 8.01 1.22 11.66
N LEU A 102 9.21 0.67 11.53
CA LEU A 102 10.20 1.22 10.59
C LEU A 102 9.67 1.24 9.16
N VAL A 103 9.08 0.13 8.71
CA VAL A 103 8.54 0.01 7.34
C VAL A 103 7.38 0.99 7.12
N ALA A 104 6.45 1.08 8.07
CA ALA A 104 5.32 2.01 7.99
C ALA A 104 5.79 3.47 7.99
N SER A 105 6.78 3.81 8.82
CA SER A 105 7.37 5.15 8.87
C SER A 105 8.06 5.52 7.55
N LEU A 106 8.84 4.63 6.98
CA LEU A 106 9.48 4.87 5.68
C LEU A 106 8.43 5.05 4.57
N PHE A 107 7.38 4.23 4.59
CA PHE A 107 6.30 4.37 3.61
C PHE A 107 5.58 5.72 3.73
N ALA A 108 5.31 6.17 4.94
CA ALA A 108 4.73 7.47 5.21
C ALA A 108 5.65 8.63 4.76
N LEU A 109 6.95 8.54 5.06
CA LEU A 109 7.94 9.56 4.68
C LEU A 109 8.02 9.78 3.17
N PHE A 110 7.84 8.74 2.37
CA PHE A 110 7.79 8.86 0.90
C PHE A 110 6.56 9.62 0.39
N HIS A 111 5.57 9.89 1.26
CA HIS A 111 4.35 10.61 0.90
C HIS A 111 4.32 12.06 1.43
N LEU A 112 5.42 12.51 2.03
CA LEU A 112 5.57 13.92 2.40
C LEU A 112 5.64 14.81 1.15
N PRO A 113 5.22 16.07 1.24
CA PRO A 113 4.64 16.76 2.39
C PRO A 113 3.10 16.67 2.50
N ASN A 114 2.44 15.71 1.82
CA ASN A 114 0.99 15.53 1.84
C ASN A 114 0.52 14.93 3.17
N PRO A 115 -0.05 15.69 4.12
CA PRO A 115 -0.25 15.22 5.49
C PRO A 115 -1.27 14.09 5.58
N TRP A 116 -2.37 14.18 4.85
CA TRP A 116 -3.42 13.15 4.85
C TRP A 116 -2.95 11.85 4.21
N LEU A 117 -2.22 11.96 3.09
CA LEU A 117 -1.65 10.80 2.43
C LEU A 117 -0.54 10.16 3.28
N THR A 118 0.29 10.96 3.95
CA THR A 118 1.31 10.48 4.90
C THR A 118 0.67 9.70 6.05
N PHE A 119 -0.43 10.22 6.63
CA PHE A 119 -1.16 9.52 7.68
C PHE A 119 -1.79 8.20 7.17
N ALA A 120 -2.47 8.26 6.02
CA ALA A 120 -3.10 7.08 5.42
C ALA A 120 -2.09 5.98 5.08
N THR A 121 -0.93 6.37 4.53
CA THR A 121 0.15 5.43 4.17
C THR A 121 0.89 4.90 5.40
N PHE A 122 0.98 5.66 6.48
CA PHE A 122 1.47 5.14 7.77
C PHE A 122 0.54 4.05 8.30
N ALA A 123 -0.75 4.33 8.40
CA ALA A 123 -1.75 3.37 8.90
C ALA A 123 -1.82 2.11 8.01
N GLY A 124 -1.89 2.28 6.70
CA GLY A 124 -1.85 1.16 5.74
C GLY A 124 -0.53 0.40 5.82
N GLY A 125 0.59 1.11 5.95
CA GLY A 125 1.92 0.53 6.10
C GLY A 125 2.05 -0.39 7.31
N LEU A 126 1.46 -0.01 8.45
CA LEU A 126 1.40 -0.87 9.64
C LEU A 126 0.68 -2.19 9.34
N LEU A 127 -0.50 -2.11 8.72
CA LEU A 127 -1.29 -3.29 8.37
C LEU A 127 -0.54 -4.19 7.38
N TRP A 128 -0.08 -3.64 6.26
CA TRP A 128 0.59 -4.40 5.21
C TRP A 128 1.90 -5.02 5.68
N ALA A 129 2.70 -4.29 6.47
CA ALA A 129 3.94 -4.81 7.02
C ALA A 129 3.68 -5.95 8.02
N TRP A 130 2.68 -5.78 8.88
CA TRP A 130 2.27 -6.80 9.83
C TRP A 130 1.74 -8.07 9.14
N VAL A 131 0.86 -7.92 8.12
CA VAL A 131 0.33 -9.06 7.35
C VAL A 131 1.44 -9.76 6.60
N TYR A 132 2.30 -9.01 5.90
CA TYR A 132 3.41 -9.58 5.15
C TYR A 132 4.37 -10.38 6.03
N GLN A 133 4.61 -9.96 7.26
CA GLN A 133 5.43 -10.74 8.18
C GLN A 133 4.77 -12.08 8.57
N ARG A 134 3.45 -12.19 8.56
CA ARG A 134 2.71 -13.42 8.90
C ARG A 134 2.50 -14.34 7.70
N ALA A 135 2.06 -13.76 6.62
CA ALA A 135 1.74 -14.46 5.37
C ALA A 135 2.37 -13.71 4.18
N PRO A 136 3.69 -13.88 3.92
CA PRO A 136 4.38 -13.18 2.84
C PRO A 136 3.73 -13.45 1.49
N ASN A 137 2.98 -12.45 0.97
CA ASN A 137 2.31 -12.52 -0.33
C ASN A 137 2.21 -11.13 -0.95
N ILE A 138 3.06 -10.87 -1.96
CA ILE A 138 3.12 -9.57 -2.64
C ILE A 138 1.84 -9.28 -3.41
N LEU A 139 1.21 -10.30 -3.99
CA LEU A 139 -0.01 -10.12 -4.78
C LEU A 139 -1.19 -9.70 -3.90
N ALA A 140 -1.36 -10.36 -2.74
CA ALA A 140 -2.43 -10.02 -1.81
C ALA A 140 -2.27 -8.61 -1.24
N VAL A 141 -1.07 -8.24 -0.76
CA VAL A 141 -0.83 -6.89 -0.22
C VAL A 141 -0.84 -5.82 -1.31
N GLY A 142 -0.37 -6.12 -2.52
CA GLY A 142 -0.42 -5.21 -3.67
C GLY A 142 -1.85 -4.94 -4.15
N LEU A 143 -2.65 -6.00 -4.30
CA LEU A 143 -4.06 -5.89 -4.66
C LEU A 143 -4.84 -5.11 -3.60
N SER A 144 -4.62 -5.41 -2.32
CA SER A 144 -5.25 -4.69 -1.22
C SER A 144 -4.88 -3.21 -1.18
N HIS A 145 -3.62 -2.88 -1.47
CA HIS A 145 -3.16 -1.49 -1.58
C HIS A 145 -3.91 -0.74 -2.70
N SER A 146 -3.95 -1.32 -3.89
CA SER A 146 -4.65 -0.70 -5.03
C SER A 146 -6.15 -0.50 -4.76
N LEU A 147 -6.79 -1.50 -4.15
CA LEU A 147 -8.20 -1.43 -3.77
C LEU A 147 -8.46 -0.32 -2.75
N MET A 148 -7.63 -0.24 -1.70
CA MET A 148 -7.79 0.81 -0.68
C MET A 148 -7.51 2.21 -1.23
N THR A 149 -6.56 2.34 -2.15
CA THR A 149 -6.31 3.60 -2.87
C THR A 149 -7.54 4.01 -3.68
N TRP A 150 -8.16 3.07 -4.40
CA TRP A 150 -9.40 3.32 -5.15
C TRP A 150 -10.55 3.74 -4.22
N VAL A 151 -10.78 3.02 -3.13
CA VAL A 151 -11.81 3.38 -2.13
C VAL A 151 -11.57 4.80 -1.59
N MET A 152 -10.33 5.11 -1.22
CA MET A 152 -9.95 6.41 -0.68
C MET A 152 -10.22 7.55 -1.67
N ILE A 153 -9.79 7.39 -2.93
CA ILE A 153 -10.01 8.40 -3.99
C ILE A 153 -11.50 8.57 -4.28
N SER A 154 -12.26 7.48 -4.29
CA SER A 154 -13.69 7.50 -4.58
C SER A 154 -14.52 8.13 -3.46
N SER A 155 -14.06 8.08 -2.22
CA SER A 155 -14.84 8.50 -1.05
C SER A 155 -14.52 9.90 -0.57
N VAL A 156 -13.27 10.37 -0.73
CA VAL A 156 -12.81 11.64 -0.14
C VAL A 156 -12.75 12.74 -1.20
N PRO A 157 -13.02 14.03 -0.85
CA PRO A 157 -12.93 15.13 -1.80
C PRO A 157 -11.58 15.18 -2.52
N PRO A 158 -11.52 15.49 -3.83
CA PRO A 158 -10.28 15.51 -4.61
C PRO A 158 -9.18 16.39 -4.00
N GLY A 159 -9.57 17.51 -3.39
CA GLY A 159 -8.64 18.43 -2.73
C GLY A 159 -8.00 17.88 -1.45
N ALA A 160 -8.64 16.94 -0.75
CA ALA A 160 -8.15 16.46 0.55
C ALA A 160 -6.79 15.74 0.45
N PHE A 161 -6.58 15.00 -0.63
CA PHE A 161 -5.31 14.30 -0.88
C PHE A 161 -4.45 14.98 -1.95
N HIS A 162 -4.73 16.24 -2.32
CA HIS A 162 -4.01 16.99 -3.36
C HIS A 162 -3.74 16.14 -4.62
N ASN A 163 -4.74 15.38 -5.08
CA ASN A 163 -4.63 14.43 -6.20
C ASN A 163 -3.47 13.45 -6.05
N LEU A 164 -3.19 12.98 -4.85
CA LEU A 164 -2.07 12.09 -4.48
C LEU A 164 -0.68 12.67 -4.80
N ARG A 165 -0.56 13.99 -4.92
CA ARG A 165 0.75 14.63 -5.17
C ARG A 165 1.64 14.52 -3.94
N VAL A 166 2.92 14.24 -4.18
CA VAL A 166 3.96 14.09 -3.15
C VAL A 166 5.25 14.80 -3.59
N GLY A 167 6.16 15.04 -2.66
CA GLY A 167 7.42 15.72 -2.91
C GLY A 167 7.20 17.12 -3.50
N PHE A 168 8.06 17.53 -4.42
CA PHE A 168 7.97 18.87 -5.04
C PHE A 168 6.67 19.10 -5.82
N LYS A 169 6.04 18.05 -6.34
CA LYS A 169 4.76 18.15 -7.06
C LYS A 169 3.58 18.51 -6.17
N TYR A 170 3.75 18.50 -4.85
CA TYR A 170 2.72 18.91 -3.90
C TYR A 170 2.49 20.42 -3.93
N PHE A 171 3.51 21.19 -4.20
CA PHE A 171 3.48 22.67 -4.15
C PHE A 171 3.10 23.33 -5.49
N GLY A 172 2.97 22.57 -6.58
CA GLY A 172 2.56 23.15 -7.88
C GLY A 172 2.76 22.22 -9.06
#